data_27a4e7c90f8d8ae3cb611719ed87304d
#
_entry.id   27a4e7c90f8d8ae3cb611719ed87304d
#
_cell.length_a   1.000
_cell.length_b   1.000
_cell.length_c   1.000
_cell.angle_alpha   90.00
_cell.angle_beta   90.00
_cell.angle_gamma   90.00
#
_symmetry.space_group_name_H-M   'P 1'
#
loop_
_entity.id
_entity.type
_entity.pdbx_description
1 polymer ?
#
loop_
_entity_poly.entity_id
_entity_poly.type
_entity_poly.pdbx_seq_one_letter_code
_entity_poly.pdbx_strand_id
1 'polypeptide(L)'
;MESAESTTSEDVVPSPAALSGDAALVVGLAATAMPFAHTAEDQAESWLRTLRLHGSVGTALSALGMSEEQLLTRAMPRSESVGTPVPEGDVMERVVRSAMEFTIARGGQTTGTGDLLFALFDVYGRTMDRAMFMHGLTRSQVFEALAEADRPMSVRRSTD
;
A
#
# COMPACT_ATOMS: atom_id res chain seq x y z
N MET A 1 58.99 0.03 -10.14
CA MET A 1 58.00 0.10 -9.00
C MET A 1 56.69 0.58 -9.58
N GLU A 2 55.88 -0.34 -10.00
CA GLU A 2 54.53 -0.04 -10.51
C GLU A 2 53.52 -0.39 -9.43
N SER A 3 52.91 0.66 -8.93
CA SER A 3 51.76 0.53 -8.05
C SER A 3 50.55 0.19 -8.89
N ALA A 4 50.15 -1.06 -8.88
CA ALA A 4 48.85 -1.46 -9.45
C ALA A 4 47.75 -0.89 -8.58
N GLU A 5 47.15 0.21 -9.03
CA GLU A 5 45.89 0.67 -8.48
C GLU A 5 44.81 -0.29 -8.94
N SER A 6 44.45 -1.20 -8.05
CA SER A 6 43.28 -2.01 -8.19
C SER A 6 42.05 -1.11 -8.02
N THR A 7 41.51 -0.64 -9.13
CA THR A 7 40.18 -0.06 -9.18
C THR A 7 39.20 -1.18 -8.95
N THR A 8 38.88 -1.43 -7.71
CA THR A 8 37.72 -2.28 -7.36
C THR A 8 36.48 -1.51 -7.78
N SER A 9 35.93 -1.85 -8.92
CA SER A 9 34.58 -1.49 -9.25
C SER A 9 33.71 -2.18 -8.20
N GLU A 10 33.37 -1.45 -7.14
CA GLU A 10 32.28 -1.88 -6.28
C GLU A 10 31.04 -1.97 -7.17
N ASP A 11 30.67 -3.18 -7.49
CA ASP A 11 29.33 -3.49 -7.97
C ASP A 11 28.38 -2.90 -6.93
N VAL A 12 27.86 -1.71 -7.25
CA VAL A 12 26.77 -1.11 -6.49
C VAL A 12 25.55 -2.00 -6.73
N VAL A 13 25.44 -3.04 -5.92
CA VAL A 13 24.20 -3.78 -5.81
C VAL A 13 23.14 -2.74 -5.43
N PRO A 14 22.12 -2.50 -6.28
CA PRO A 14 21.10 -1.54 -5.93
C PRO A 14 20.51 -1.95 -4.60
N SER A 15 20.68 -1.12 -3.58
CA SER A 15 20.04 -1.34 -2.29
C SER A 15 18.55 -1.47 -2.51
N PRO A 16 17.91 -2.50 -1.91
CA PRO A 16 16.47 -2.63 -2.02
C PRO A 16 15.82 -1.31 -1.55
N ALA A 17 14.79 -0.87 -2.26
CA ALA A 17 14.08 0.35 -1.94
C ALA A 17 13.58 0.29 -0.49
N ALA A 18 14.00 1.24 0.33
CA ALA A 18 13.62 1.28 1.73
C ALA A 18 12.14 1.68 1.88
N LEU A 19 11.46 1.11 2.87
CA LEU A 19 10.11 1.56 3.24
C LEU A 19 10.16 2.96 3.86
N SER A 20 9.23 3.83 3.48
CA SER A 20 9.00 5.10 4.19
C SER A 20 8.52 4.82 5.62
N GLY A 21 8.60 5.82 6.51
CA GLY A 21 8.08 5.69 7.87
C GLY A 21 6.60 5.31 7.89
N ASP A 22 5.79 5.95 7.05
CA ASP A 22 4.35 5.63 6.92
C ASP A 22 4.11 4.23 6.39
N ALA A 23 4.84 3.82 5.35
CA ALA A 23 4.74 2.48 4.79
C ALA A 23 5.16 1.40 5.80
N ALA A 24 6.24 1.62 6.53
CA ALA A 24 6.71 0.70 7.58
C ALA A 24 5.66 0.56 8.70
N LEU A 25 5.04 1.66 9.09
CA LEU A 25 3.98 1.66 10.10
C LEU A 25 2.75 0.89 9.62
N VAL A 26 2.31 1.12 8.37
CA VAL A 26 1.18 0.40 7.76
C VAL A 26 1.46 -1.11 7.74
N VAL A 27 2.64 -1.52 7.29
CA VAL A 27 3.04 -2.94 7.24
C VAL A 27 3.04 -3.54 8.64
N GLY A 28 3.61 -2.85 9.64
CA GLY A 28 3.63 -3.32 11.02
C GLY A 28 2.24 -3.51 11.61
N LEU A 29 1.35 -2.54 11.41
CA LEU A 29 -0.04 -2.61 11.89
C LEU A 29 -0.84 -3.70 11.16
N ALA A 30 -0.67 -3.81 9.85
CA ALA A 30 -1.31 -4.87 9.07
C ALA A 30 -0.87 -6.25 9.55
N ALA A 31 0.42 -6.44 9.83
CA ALA A 31 0.96 -7.69 10.34
C ALA A 31 0.30 -8.13 11.66
N THR A 32 -0.06 -7.18 12.52
CA THR A 32 -0.77 -7.51 13.78
C THR A 32 -2.22 -7.91 13.57
N ALA A 33 -2.84 -7.45 12.49
CA ALA A 33 -4.24 -7.74 12.16
C ALA A 33 -4.41 -9.04 11.36
N MET A 34 -3.42 -9.45 10.59
CA MET A 34 -3.51 -10.62 9.70
C MET A 34 -3.90 -11.93 10.40
N PRO A 35 -3.40 -12.26 11.61
CA PRO A 35 -3.81 -13.50 12.30
C PRO A 35 -5.31 -13.58 12.61
N PHE A 36 -6.01 -12.45 12.63
CA PHE A 36 -7.45 -12.36 12.92
C PHE A 36 -8.30 -12.28 11.65
N ALA A 37 -7.68 -12.18 10.49
CA ALA A 37 -8.35 -12.10 9.19
C ALA A 37 -8.41 -13.50 8.57
N HIS A 38 -9.61 -14.08 8.52
CA HIS A 38 -9.81 -15.47 8.08
C HIS A 38 -10.13 -15.62 6.59
N THR A 39 -10.44 -14.51 5.92
CA THR A 39 -10.75 -14.48 4.49
C THR A 39 -9.90 -13.40 3.80
N ALA A 40 -9.80 -13.49 2.47
CA ALA A 40 -9.12 -12.46 1.68
C ALA A 40 -9.81 -11.10 1.83
N GLU A 41 -11.14 -11.08 1.93
CA GLU A 41 -11.92 -9.87 2.17
C GLU A 41 -11.58 -9.22 3.52
N ASP A 42 -11.45 -10.01 4.58
CA ASP A 42 -11.06 -9.51 5.91
C ASP A 42 -9.65 -8.91 5.88
N GLN A 43 -8.73 -9.54 5.16
CA GLN A 43 -7.38 -9.03 4.98
C GLN A 43 -7.38 -7.71 4.21
N ALA A 44 -8.12 -7.62 3.10
CA ALA A 44 -8.25 -6.41 2.30
C ALA A 44 -8.81 -5.25 3.12
N GLU A 45 -9.86 -5.49 3.91
CA GLU A 45 -10.43 -4.48 4.82
C GLU A 45 -9.44 -4.03 5.89
N SER A 46 -8.65 -4.95 6.44
CA SER A 46 -7.60 -4.63 7.42
C SER A 46 -6.53 -3.72 6.82
N TRP A 47 -6.12 -3.99 5.60
CA TRP A 47 -5.18 -3.13 4.87
C TRP A 47 -5.75 -1.73 4.63
N LEU A 48 -6.99 -1.64 4.14
CA LEU A 48 -7.65 -0.35 3.89
C LEU A 48 -7.79 0.49 5.16
N ARG A 49 -8.16 -0.14 6.26
CA ARG A 49 -8.26 0.51 7.57
C ARG A 49 -6.93 1.11 8.01
N THR A 50 -5.86 0.38 7.83
CA THR A 50 -4.52 0.83 8.21
C THR A 50 -4.01 1.93 7.27
N LEU A 51 -4.17 1.75 5.96
CA LEU A 51 -3.75 2.72 4.94
C LEU A 51 -4.48 4.05 5.07
N ARG A 52 -5.75 4.03 5.45
CA ARG A 52 -6.56 5.24 5.61
C ARG A 52 -5.95 6.25 6.59
N LEU A 53 -5.22 5.77 7.56
CA LEU A 53 -4.68 6.61 8.64
C LEU A 53 -3.27 7.15 8.34
N HIS A 54 -2.64 6.72 7.26
CA HIS A 54 -1.21 6.97 7.05
C HIS A 54 -0.86 7.36 5.62
N GLY A 55 0.03 8.34 5.49
CA GLY A 55 0.67 8.72 4.24
C GLY A 55 -0.26 9.32 3.19
N SER A 56 0.20 9.33 1.95
CA SER A 56 -0.55 9.89 0.81
C SER A 56 -1.83 9.12 0.51
N VAL A 57 -1.85 7.81 0.72
CA VAL A 57 -3.06 7.00 0.57
C VAL A 57 -4.11 7.39 1.60
N GLY A 58 -3.71 7.61 2.85
CA GLY A 58 -4.61 8.08 3.90
C GLY A 58 -5.25 9.42 3.54
N THR A 59 -4.46 10.35 3.03
CA THR A 59 -4.94 11.66 2.54
C THR A 59 -5.93 11.49 1.38
N ALA A 60 -5.61 10.65 0.41
CA ALA A 60 -6.46 10.39 -0.76
C ALA A 60 -7.81 9.75 -0.36
N LEU A 61 -7.79 8.73 0.50
CA LEU A 61 -9.00 8.05 0.95
C LEU A 61 -9.90 8.98 1.78
N SER A 62 -9.30 9.82 2.63
CA SER A 62 -10.03 10.82 3.40
C SER A 62 -10.68 11.89 2.50
N ALA A 63 -9.97 12.33 1.46
CA ALA A 63 -10.50 13.27 0.47
C ALA A 63 -11.71 12.71 -0.30
N LEU A 64 -11.77 11.40 -0.48
CA LEU A 64 -12.88 10.69 -1.13
C LEU A 64 -14.04 10.37 -0.17
N GLY A 65 -13.94 10.79 1.10
CA GLY A 65 -15.00 10.64 2.09
C GLY A 65 -15.04 9.28 2.79
N MET A 66 -13.99 8.48 2.70
CA MET A 66 -13.88 7.24 3.47
C MET A 66 -13.72 7.57 4.95
N SER A 67 -14.76 7.39 5.74
CA SER A 67 -14.76 7.70 7.16
C SER A 67 -14.35 6.50 8.02
N GLU A 68 -13.81 6.80 9.20
CA GLU A 68 -13.46 5.78 10.19
C GLU A 68 -14.71 4.99 10.67
N GLU A 69 -15.81 5.69 10.81
CA GLU A 69 -17.09 5.09 11.24
C GLU A 69 -17.55 3.99 10.28
N GLN A 70 -17.41 4.20 8.97
CA GLN A 70 -17.77 3.20 7.96
C GLN A 70 -16.89 1.95 8.07
N LEU A 71 -15.61 2.12 8.37
CA LEU A 71 -14.67 1.02 8.56
C LEU A 71 -14.97 0.23 9.83
N LEU A 72 -15.32 0.92 10.92
CA LEU A 72 -15.66 0.28 12.19
C LEU A 72 -16.99 -0.48 12.11
N THR A 73 -18.01 0.07 11.44
CA THR A 73 -19.30 -0.57 11.27
C THR A 73 -19.21 -1.89 10.50
N ARG A 74 -18.26 -2.00 9.57
CA ARG A 74 -18.03 -3.22 8.79
C ARG A 74 -17.09 -4.23 9.45
N ALA A 75 -16.37 -3.83 10.49
CA ALA A 75 -15.51 -4.71 11.27
C ALA A 75 -16.28 -5.67 12.18
N MET A 76 -17.62 -5.57 12.25
CA MET A 76 -18.44 -6.52 12.96
C MET A 76 -18.33 -7.91 12.33
N PRO A 77 -18.13 -8.98 13.13
CA PRO A 77 -18.01 -10.32 12.61
C PRO A 77 -19.29 -10.67 11.85
N ARG A 78 -19.17 -10.80 10.54
CA ARG A 78 -20.22 -11.39 9.73
C ARG A 78 -20.23 -12.88 10.01
N SER A 79 -21.31 -13.35 10.58
CA SER A 79 -21.58 -14.77 10.73
C SER A 79 -21.37 -15.45 9.39
N GLU A 80 -20.38 -16.37 9.32
CA GLU A 80 -20.26 -17.44 8.35
C GLU A 80 -20.64 -17.14 6.89
N SER A 81 -20.13 -16.06 6.31
CA SER A 81 -20.12 -15.98 4.85
C SER A 81 -18.90 -16.74 4.34
N VAL A 82 -19.12 -17.62 3.40
CA VAL A 82 -18.06 -18.31 2.64
C VAL A 82 -17.30 -17.23 1.87
N GLY A 83 -16.27 -16.68 2.51
CA GLY A 83 -15.39 -15.70 1.91
C GLY A 83 -14.37 -16.34 0.98
N THR A 84 -13.72 -15.53 0.15
CA THR A 84 -12.61 -15.97 -0.68
C THR A 84 -11.47 -16.48 0.21
N PRO A 85 -10.85 -17.62 -0.12
CA PRO A 85 -9.72 -18.13 0.64
C PRO A 85 -8.59 -17.12 0.72
N VAL A 86 -7.87 -17.10 1.85
CA VAL A 86 -6.66 -16.31 2.03
C VAL A 86 -5.65 -16.71 0.97
N PRO A 87 -4.92 -15.76 0.35
CA PRO A 87 -3.83 -16.10 -0.55
C PRO A 87 -2.80 -17.01 0.14
N GLU A 88 -2.30 -18.02 -0.59
CA GLU A 88 -1.32 -18.95 -0.06
C GLU A 88 0.04 -18.29 0.18
N GLY A 89 0.77 -18.78 1.18
CA GLY A 89 2.11 -18.33 1.53
C GLY A 89 2.13 -17.09 2.43
N ASP A 90 3.29 -16.48 2.53
CA ASP A 90 3.47 -15.24 3.31
C ASP A 90 2.98 -14.03 2.51
N VAL A 91 1.74 -13.65 2.77
CA VAL A 91 1.08 -12.51 2.11
C VAL A 91 1.80 -11.20 2.41
N MET A 92 2.26 -11.02 3.65
CA MET A 92 2.98 -9.81 4.05
C MET A 92 4.26 -9.64 3.22
N GLU A 93 5.04 -10.70 3.08
CA GLU A 93 6.25 -10.69 2.26
C GLU A 93 5.93 -10.39 0.80
N ARG A 94 4.86 -10.99 0.25
CA ARG A 94 4.45 -10.77 -1.15
C ARG A 94 4.04 -9.32 -1.40
N VAL A 95 3.28 -8.71 -0.49
CA VAL A 95 2.85 -7.31 -0.60
C VAL A 95 4.06 -6.38 -0.54
N VAL A 96 4.95 -6.56 0.42
CA VAL A 96 6.14 -5.73 0.56
C VAL A 96 7.06 -5.86 -0.65
N ARG A 97 7.30 -7.08 -1.12
CA ARG A 97 8.11 -7.34 -2.31
C ARG A 97 7.53 -6.68 -3.54
N SER A 98 6.25 -6.87 -3.81
CA SER A 98 5.55 -6.24 -4.93
C SER A 98 5.60 -4.71 -4.85
N ALA A 99 5.43 -4.13 -3.66
CA ALA A 99 5.53 -2.68 -3.46
C ALA A 99 6.94 -2.16 -3.78
N MET A 100 7.98 -2.86 -3.37
CA MET A 100 9.36 -2.50 -3.69
C MET A 100 9.65 -2.61 -5.19
N GLU A 101 9.11 -3.62 -5.86
CA GLU A 101 9.22 -3.77 -7.33
C GLU A 101 8.57 -2.58 -8.05
N PHE A 102 7.40 -2.13 -7.63
CA PHE A 102 6.76 -0.93 -8.16
C PHE A 102 7.60 0.33 -7.94
N THR A 103 8.22 0.46 -6.77
CA THR A 103 9.12 1.58 -6.47
C THR A 103 10.31 1.61 -7.41
N ILE A 104 10.94 0.47 -7.61
CA ILE A 104 12.10 0.33 -8.50
C ILE A 104 11.68 0.63 -9.95
N ALA A 105 10.55 0.08 -10.39
CA ALA A 105 10.05 0.26 -11.76
C ALA A 105 9.80 1.73 -12.13
N ARG A 106 9.37 2.56 -11.15
CA ARG A 106 9.18 4.00 -11.36
C ARG A 106 10.44 4.84 -11.10
N GLY A 107 11.57 4.20 -10.83
CA GLY A 107 12.83 4.89 -10.53
C GLY A 107 12.90 5.52 -9.14
N GLY A 108 12.02 5.12 -8.22
CA GLY A 108 12.00 5.60 -6.84
C GLY A 108 13.03 4.90 -5.97
N GLN A 109 13.37 5.53 -4.85
CA GLN A 109 14.29 4.97 -3.85
C GLN A 109 13.58 4.61 -2.54
N THR A 110 12.36 5.12 -2.36
CA THR A 110 11.59 4.92 -1.14
C THR A 110 10.20 4.39 -1.48
N THR A 111 9.87 3.25 -0.89
CA THR A 111 8.56 2.62 -1.04
C THR A 111 7.57 3.27 -0.09
N GLY A 112 6.60 3.98 -0.64
CA GLY A 112 5.55 4.68 0.11
C GLY A 112 4.26 3.89 0.22
N THR A 113 3.26 4.49 0.88
CA THR A 113 1.93 3.89 1.02
C THR A 113 1.22 3.71 -0.33
N GLY A 114 1.49 4.59 -1.30
CA GLY A 114 0.99 4.43 -2.68
C GLY A 114 1.49 3.16 -3.33
N ASP A 115 2.76 2.83 -3.19
CA ASP A 115 3.35 1.60 -3.72
C ASP A 115 2.74 0.36 -3.04
N LEU A 116 2.46 0.44 -1.72
CA LEU A 116 1.74 -0.61 -1.00
C LEU A 116 0.33 -0.81 -1.56
N LEU A 117 -0.38 0.27 -1.86
CA LEU A 117 -1.71 0.18 -2.44
C LEU A 117 -1.70 -0.51 -3.82
N PHE A 118 -0.76 -0.16 -4.69
CA PHE A 118 -0.57 -0.85 -5.97
C PHE A 118 -0.29 -2.35 -5.77
N ALA A 119 0.57 -2.67 -4.81
CA ALA A 119 0.88 -4.06 -4.47
C ALA A 119 -0.34 -4.83 -3.97
N LEU A 120 -1.23 -4.19 -3.22
CA LEU A 120 -2.47 -4.81 -2.75
C LEU A 120 -3.42 -5.15 -3.91
N PHE A 121 -3.52 -4.30 -4.92
CA PHE A 121 -4.27 -4.64 -6.14
C PHE A 121 -3.63 -5.78 -6.91
N ASP A 122 -2.32 -5.89 -6.91
CA ASP A 122 -1.60 -7.00 -7.53
C ASP A 122 -1.82 -8.33 -6.78
N VAL A 123 -1.72 -8.32 -5.46
CA VAL A 123 -1.83 -9.52 -4.63
C VAL A 123 -3.28 -9.99 -4.44
N TYR A 124 -4.19 -9.07 -4.15
CA TYR A 124 -5.60 -9.40 -3.86
C TYR A 124 -6.53 -9.26 -5.07
N GLY A 125 -6.12 -8.54 -6.11
CA GLY A 125 -6.88 -8.38 -7.34
C GLY A 125 -8.31 -7.91 -7.11
N ARG A 126 -9.27 -8.68 -7.59
CA ARG A 126 -10.71 -8.35 -7.48
C ARG A 126 -11.22 -8.23 -6.06
N THR A 127 -10.61 -8.92 -5.10
CA THR A 127 -10.99 -8.81 -3.70
C THR A 127 -10.75 -7.40 -3.18
N MET A 128 -9.63 -6.79 -3.56
CA MET A 128 -9.34 -5.39 -3.20
C MET A 128 -10.30 -4.42 -3.91
N ASP A 129 -10.58 -4.63 -5.19
CA ASP A 129 -11.58 -3.83 -5.92
C ASP A 129 -12.95 -3.88 -5.26
N ARG A 130 -13.38 -5.07 -4.85
CA ARG A 130 -14.64 -5.28 -4.14
C ARG A 130 -14.66 -4.59 -2.78
N ALA A 131 -13.58 -4.70 -2.01
CA ALA A 131 -13.45 -4.03 -0.72
C ALA A 131 -13.60 -2.51 -0.88
N MET A 132 -12.94 -1.92 -1.87
CA MET A 132 -13.09 -0.49 -2.18
C MET A 132 -14.50 -0.13 -2.64
N PHE A 133 -15.09 -0.92 -3.52
CA PHE A 133 -16.43 -0.70 -4.01
C PHE A 133 -17.48 -0.71 -2.88
N MET A 134 -17.28 -1.55 -1.88
CA MET A 134 -18.13 -1.61 -0.69
C MET A 134 -18.08 -0.32 0.14
N HIS A 135 -17.03 0.49 0.00
CA HIS A 135 -16.91 1.83 0.57
C HIS A 135 -17.31 2.93 -0.41
N GLY A 136 -17.90 2.58 -1.55
CA GLY A 136 -18.34 3.53 -2.57
C GLY A 136 -17.20 4.08 -3.44
N LEU A 137 -16.06 3.40 -3.49
CA LEU A 137 -14.87 3.84 -4.22
C LEU A 137 -14.54 2.91 -5.37
N THR A 138 -13.99 3.49 -6.45
CA THR A 138 -13.40 2.74 -7.55
C THR A 138 -11.89 2.92 -7.54
N ARG A 139 -11.18 1.97 -8.17
CA ARG A 139 -9.72 2.05 -8.35
C ARG A 139 -9.30 3.36 -9.00
N SER A 140 -10.01 3.79 -10.06
CA SER A 140 -9.73 5.03 -10.78
C SER A 140 -9.83 6.26 -9.87
N GLN A 141 -10.89 6.36 -9.07
CA GLN A 141 -11.06 7.47 -8.11
C GLN A 141 -9.93 7.54 -7.11
N VAL A 142 -9.51 6.40 -6.59
CA VAL A 142 -8.42 6.32 -5.60
C VAL A 142 -7.09 6.72 -6.23
N PHE A 143 -6.81 6.28 -7.45
CA PHE A 143 -5.57 6.65 -8.14
C PHE A 143 -5.52 8.13 -8.51
N GLU A 144 -6.63 8.73 -8.94
CA GLU A 144 -6.72 10.17 -9.18
C GLU A 144 -6.48 10.98 -7.90
N ALA A 145 -7.13 10.60 -6.81
CA ALA A 145 -6.95 11.25 -5.51
C ALA A 145 -5.52 11.08 -4.97
N LEU A 146 -4.90 9.94 -5.21
CA LEU A 146 -3.52 9.68 -4.83
C LEU A 146 -2.54 10.55 -5.63
N ALA A 147 -2.75 10.68 -6.93
CA ALA A 147 -1.96 11.56 -7.78
C ALA A 147 -2.07 13.03 -7.32
N GLU A 148 -3.25 13.48 -6.90
CA GLU A 148 -3.44 14.80 -6.31
C GLU A 148 -2.71 14.96 -4.97
N ALA A 149 -2.77 13.96 -4.10
CA ALA A 149 -2.10 13.96 -2.80
C ALA A 149 -0.58 14.01 -2.92
N ASP A 150 -0.03 13.38 -3.96
CA ASP A 150 1.42 13.33 -4.22
C ASP A 150 1.94 14.57 -4.95
N ARG A 151 1.08 15.48 -5.39
CA ARG A 151 1.53 16.73 -6.02
C ARG A 151 2.25 17.62 -5.01
N PRO A 152 3.44 18.16 -5.37
CA PRO A 152 4.14 19.09 -4.50
C PRO A 152 3.31 20.34 -4.26
N MET A 153 3.34 20.85 -3.04
CA MET A 153 2.56 22.01 -2.56
C MET A 153 2.72 23.28 -3.42
N SER A 154 3.85 23.40 -4.14
CA SER A 154 4.13 24.55 -5.00
C SER A 154 3.20 24.67 -6.20
N VAL A 155 2.57 23.58 -6.63
CA VAL A 155 1.64 23.59 -7.77
C VAL A 155 0.22 23.98 -7.35
N ARG A 156 -0.11 23.88 -6.07
CA ARG A 156 -1.45 24.23 -5.57
C ARG A 156 -1.75 25.73 -5.49
N ARG A 157 -0.74 26.60 -5.65
CA ARG A 157 -0.88 28.06 -5.54
C ARG A 157 -1.16 28.77 -6.87
N SER A 158 -1.25 28.07 -7.98
CA SER A 158 -1.41 28.67 -9.32
C SER A 158 -2.82 28.64 -9.86
N THR A 159 -3.84 28.43 -9.05
CA THR A 159 -5.23 28.54 -9.46
C THR A 159 -5.91 29.64 -8.64
N ASP A 160 -5.69 30.85 -9.05
CA ASP A 160 -6.56 31.99 -8.75
C ASP A 160 -7.38 32.31 -9.99
#